data_c168b567114f4cc4bc04ad29d533dfea
#
_entry.id   c168b567114f4cc4bc04ad29d533dfea
#
_cell.length_a   1.000
_cell.length_b   1.000
_cell.length_c   1.000
_cell.angle_alpha   90.00
_cell.angle_beta   90.00
_cell.angle_gamma   90.00
#
_symmetry.space_group_name_H-M   'P 1'
#
loop_
_entity.id
_entity.type
_entity.pdbx_description
1 polymer ?
#
loop_
_entity_poly.entity_id
_entity_poly.type
_entity_poly.pdbx_seq_one_letter_code
_entity_poly.pdbx_strand_id
1 'polypeptide(L)'
;MDVVFVCTKSITFNTFLKSQAIYLSKKGFKVKIACSDIKNLNFKNKLNHTIDFPTKYTDLINIFKYVKIFLQIKELIKKNRTSIFYLHTPVASHLFRLFAILYRLKIVYFVHGFRFTSKTNFLRSIFFKIIEKILSLKTNVFITINNEDFYYTKHNLFTKVPTYKINGVGLDLQKNQSNFLFKKKNKIHKILVIGAYKKSKGYIDLLKIADLLKKRDFKIECYGYGNHKKFQSIKIKKKINNISFKKFDVNLKARIKDYDILLHLSKREGLPVSVMECLAQGLPVICNKIRGNSDLIKDGFNGFFVSSYKDVPNKILYLSLEKEIFNRMRNNAINSITKNFSKEKINQTIYKIIKKNFRNSK
;
A
#
# COMPACT_ATOMS: atom_id res chain seq x y z
N MET A 1 24.67 7.53 12.94
CA MET A 1 23.74 6.40 13.20
C MET A 1 23.37 5.79 11.85
N ASP A 2 23.40 4.45 11.76
CA ASP A 2 23.15 3.73 10.50
C ASP A 2 21.75 3.15 10.49
N VAL A 3 21.10 3.16 9.33
CA VAL A 3 19.78 2.54 9.12
C VAL A 3 19.85 1.57 7.95
N VAL A 4 19.47 0.32 8.18
CA VAL A 4 19.40 -0.72 7.15
C VAL A 4 17.94 -0.97 6.78
N PHE A 5 17.56 -0.56 5.59
CA PHE A 5 16.24 -0.87 5.02
C PHE A 5 16.22 -2.32 4.55
N VAL A 6 15.32 -3.13 5.09
CA VAL A 6 15.17 -4.54 4.71
C VAL A 6 13.81 -4.75 4.05
N CYS A 7 13.81 -5.17 2.79
CA CYS A 7 12.58 -5.47 2.04
C CYS A 7 12.77 -6.64 1.08
N THR A 8 11.68 -7.23 0.61
CA THR A 8 11.76 -8.43 -0.25
C THR A 8 12.42 -8.13 -1.60
N LYS A 9 12.02 -7.03 -2.28
CA LYS A 9 12.49 -6.68 -3.64
C LYS A 9 12.80 -5.21 -3.79
N SER A 10 13.71 -4.90 -4.72
CA SER A 10 14.09 -3.54 -5.12
C SER A 10 12.90 -2.69 -5.56
N ILE A 11 11.92 -3.29 -6.27
CA ILE A 11 10.70 -2.56 -6.69
C ILE A 11 9.94 -1.96 -5.50
N THR A 12 9.89 -2.66 -4.36
CA THR A 12 9.27 -2.12 -3.14
C THR A 12 10.03 -0.90 -2.63
N PHE A 13 11.36 -0.99 -2.61
CA PHE A 13 12.21 0.12 -2.21
C PHE A 13 12.06 1.31 -3.15
N ASN A 14 12.23 1.09 -4.44
CA ASN A 14 12.20 2.14 -5.46
C ASN A 14 10.86 2.90 -5.46
N THR A 15 9.75 2.17 -5.28
CA THR A 15 8.40 2.74 -5.35
C THR A 15 7.98 3.43 -4.06
N PHE A 16 8.28 2.84 -2.89
CA PHE A 16 7.67 3.24 -1.63
C PHE A 16 8.65 3.78 -0.59
N LEU A 17 9.93 3.38 -0.63
CA LEU A 17 10.86 3.63 0.46
C LEU A 17 11.98 4.61 0.09
N LYS A 18 12.26 4.80 -1.20
CA LYS A 18 13.35 5.64 -1.69
C LYS A 18 13.32 7.07 -1.12
N SER A 19 12.12 7.68 -1.04
CA SER A 19 12.00 9.03 -0.49
C SER A 19 12.34 9.11 1.00
N GLN A 20 11.98 8.07 1.77
CA GLN A 20 12.33 7.96 3.19
C GLN A 20 13.84 7.79 3.37
N ALA A 21 14.46 6.94 2.56
CA ALA A 21 15.90 6.71 2.56
C ALA A 21 16.68 7.99 2.25
N ILE A 22 16.27 8.73 1.21
CA ILE A 22 16.88 10.02 0.85
C ILE A 22 16.70 11.04 1.98
N TYR A 23 15.52 11.13 2.58
CA TYR A 23 15.24 12.05 3.68
C TYR A 23 16.11 11.74 4.90
N LEU A 24 16.21 10.48 5.31
CA LEU A 24 17.06 10.06 6.44
C LEU A 24 18.55 10.33 6.13
N SER A 25 19.00 10.06 4.91
CA SER A 25 20.37 10.38 4.48
C SER A 25 20.66 11.89 4.61
N LYS A 26 19.75 12.76 4.16
CA LYS A 26 19.87 14.23 4.34
C LYS A 26 19.87 14.66 5.82
N LYS A 27 19.35 13.83 6.72
CA LYS A 27 19.37 14.06 8.17
C LYS A 27 20.59 13.42 8.88
N GLY A 28 21.61 12.99 8.12
CA GLY A 28 22.88 12.47 8.62
C GLY A 28 22.92 10.98 8.95
N PHE A 29 21.89 10.20 8.53
CA PHE A 29 21.94 8.74 8.69
C PHE A 29 22.71 8.11 7.52
N LYS A 30 23.58 7.14 7.82
CA LYS A 30 24.14 6.26 6.79
C LYS A 30 23.10 5.21 6.44
N VAL A 31 22.54 5.30 5.22
CA VAL A 31 21.46 4.41 4.77
C VAL A 31 22.05 3.26 3.96
N LYS A 32 21.64 2.02 4.31
CA LYS A 32 21.98 0.78 3.62
C LYS A 32 20.69 0.06 3.25
N ILE A 33 20.73 -0.79 2.22
CA ILE A 33 19.55 -1.52 1.72
C ILE A 33 19.89 -2.99 1.61
N ALA A 34 18.95 -3.84 2.06
CA ALA A 34 19.03 -5.30 1.94
C ALA A 34 17.76 -5.82 1.24
N CYS A 35 17.92 -6.41 0.06
CA CYS A 35 16.83 -7.02 -0.71
C CYS A 35 17.35 -8.06 -1.72
N SER A 36 16.45 -8.80 -2.40
CA SER A 36 16.82 -9.91 -3.25
C SER A 36 17.42 -9.53 -4.62
N ASP A 37 17.12 -8.36 -5.14
CA ASP A 37 17.47 -7.94 -6.50
C ASP A 37 18.15 -6.55 -6.52
N ILE A 38 19.27 -6.46 -5.81
CA ILE A 38 20.03 -5.20 -5.62
C ILE A 38 20.40 -4.51 -6.94
N LYS A 39 20.68 -5.28 -7.99
CA LYS A 39 21.06 -4.74 -9.31
C LYS A 39 20.00 -3.75 -9.86
N ASN A 40 18.75 -3.90 -9.45
CA ASN A 40 17.62 -3.08 -9.89
C ASN A 40 17.30 -1.91 -8.93
N LEU A 41 18.18 -1.62 -7.96
CA LEU A 41 17.98 -0.50 -7.05
C LEU A 41 18.31 0.84 -7.72
N ASN A 42 17.38 1.77 -7.63
CA ASN A 42 17.57 3.17 -8.02
C ASN A 42 18.17 4.02 -6.88
N PHE A 43 19.07 3.43 -6.12
CA PHE A 43 19.76 4.06 -5.00
C PHE A 43 21.19 3.50 -4.95
N LYS A 44 22.12 4.24 -5.55
CA LYS A 44 23.53 3.82 -5.62
C LYS A 44 24.19 3.98 -4.25
N ASN A 45 24.51 2.86 -3.61
CA ASN A 45 25.32 2.81 -2.42
C ASN A 45 26.13 1.49 -2.44
N LYS A 46 27.46 1.57 -2.30
CA LYS A 46 28.36 0.40 -2.26
C LYS A 46 28.14 -0.52 -1.05
N LEU A 47 27.36 -0.04 -0.04
CA LEU A 47 27.09 -0.77 1.20
C LEU A 47 25.77 -1.54 1.20
N ASN A 48 25.15 -1.74 0.03
CA ASN A 48 23.90 -2.51 -0.10
C ASN A 48 24.20 -4.01 -0.02
N HIS A 49 23.24 -4.79 0.49
CA HIS A 49 23.38 -6.22 0.74
C HIS A 49 22.33 -7.03 -0.03
N THR A 50 22.76 -8.14 -0.64
CA THR A 50 21.82 -9.10 -1.24
C THR A 50 21.34 -10.09 -0.19
N ILE A 51 20.03 -10.25 -0.06
CA ILE A 51 19.39 -11.33 0.70
C ILE A 51 18.31 -11.94 -0.17
N ASP A 52 18.41 -13.23 -0.47
CA ASP A 52 17.51 -13.93 -1.40
C ASP A 52 16.11 -14.18 -0.83
N PHE A 53 15.47 -13.13 -0.30
CA PHE A 53 14.14 -13.23 0.25
C PHE A 53 13.16 -13.78 -0.78
N PRO A 54 12.35 -14.79 -0.43
CA PRO A 54 11.31 -15.30 -1.32
C PRO A 54 10.17 -14.32 -1.45
N THR A 55 9.47 -14.35 -2.58
CA THR A 55 8.32 -13.48 -2.83
C THR A 55 7.04 -14.00 -2.19
N LYS A 56 6.95 -15.32 -2.00
CA LYS A 56 5.81 -16.01 -1.39
C LYS A 56 6.30 -16.96 -0.30
N TYR A 57 5.45 -17.23 0.69
CA TYR A 57 5.74 -18.23 1.72
C TYR A 57 5.83 -19.65 1.15
N THR A 58 5.12 -19.95 0.07
CA THR A 58 5.21 -21.24 -0.64
C THR A 58 6.59 -21.51 -1.25
N ASP A 59 7.39 -20.47 -1.48
CA ASP A 59 8.75 -20.62 -2.01
C ASP A 59 9.74 -21.10 -0.93
N LEU A 60 9.27 -21.29 0.29
CA LEU A 60 10.04 -21.66 1.48
C LEU A 60 10.11 -23.19 1.72
N ILE A 61 9.67 -24.02 0.78
CA ILE A 61 9.70 -25.49 0.92
C ILE A 61 11.14 -26.04 0.82
N ASN A 62 12.08 -25.29 0.23
CA ASN A 62 13.46 -25.72 0.07
C ASN A 62 14.33 -25.29 1.26
N ILE A 63 14.79 -26.28 2.06
CA ILE A 63 15.60 -26.07 3.27
C ILE A 63 16.94 -25.38 2.97
N PHE A 64 17.61 -25.72 1.84
CA PHE A 64 18.88 -25.10 1.46
C PHE A 64 18.74 -23.60 1.23
N LYS A 65 17.59 -23.17 0.72
CA LYS A 65 17.27 -21.74 0.55
C LYS A 65 17.16 -21.03 1.90
N TYR A 66 16.59 -21.68 2.89
CA TYR A 66 16.53 -21.13 4.26
C TYR A 66 17.91 -20.97 4.89
N VAL A 67 18.76 -21.99 4.79
CA VAL A 67 20.13 -21.92 5.29
C VAL A 67 20.88 -20.77 4.63
N LYS A 68 20.76 -20.62 3.31
CA LYS A 68 21.38 -19.51 2.57
C LYS A 68 20.90 -18.15 3.11
N ILE A 69 19.58 -17.97 3.24
CA ILE A 69 18.99 -16.72 3.76
C ILE A 69 19.45 -16.45 5.19
N PHE A 70 19.49 -17.48 6.02
CA PHE A 70 19.99 -17.37 7.40
C PHE A 70 21.43 -16.87 7.43
N LEU A 71 22.33 -17.46 6.64
CA LEU A 71 23.74 -17.04 6.54
C LEU A 71 23.85 -15.60 6.06
N GLN A 72 23.09 -15.20 5.03
CA GLN A 72 23.07 -13.84 4.53
C GLN A 72 22.57 -12.84 5.59
N ILE A 73 21.52 -13.18 6.36
CA ILE A 73 21.02 -12.34 7.46
C ILE A 73 22.06 -12.26 8.58
N LYS A 74 22.70 -13.40 8.94
CA LYS A 74 23.76 -13.44 9.96
C LYS A 74 24.93 -12.53 9.58
N GLU A 75 25.37 -12.57 8.33
CA GLU A 75 26.42 -11.69 7.82
C GLU A 75 26.02 -10.22 7.85
N LEU A 76 24.78 -9.91 7.42
CA LEU A 76 24.24 -8.55 7.49
C LEU A 76 24.25 -8.02 8.93
N ILE A 77 23.80 -8.83 9.89
CA ILE A 77 23.77 -8.48 11.31
C ILE A 77 25.18 -8.25 11.83
N LYS A 78 26.15 -9.16 11.54
CA LYS A 78 27.54 -9.00 11.99
C LYS A 78 28.15 -7.67 11.54
N LYS A 79 27.92 -7.27 10.28
CA LYS A 79 28.43 -6.02 9.69
C LYS A 79 27.69 -4.75 10.18
N ASN A 80 26.54 -4.90 10.85
CA ASN A 80 25.64 -3.78 11.16
C ASN A 80 25.03 -3.87 12.58
N ARG A 81 25.74 -4.42 13.57
CA ARG A 81 25.21 -4.66 14.93
C ARG A 81 24.62 -3.43 15.62
N THR A 82 25.19 -2.27 15.41
CA THR A 82 24.78 -1.00 16.03
C THR A 82 23.71 -0.25 15.21
N SER A 83 23.43 -0.75 14.00
CA SER A 83 22.47 -0.12 13.08
C SER A 83 21.01 -0.37 13.49
N ILE A 84 20.14 0.51 13.06
CA ILE A 84 18.68 0.30 13.11
C ILE A 84 18.26 -0.52 11.89
N PHE A 85 17.65 -1.68 12.12
CA PHE A 85 17.05 -2.48 11.06
C PHE A 85 15.60 -2.05 10.84
N TYR A 86 15.35 -1.41 9.71
CA TYR A 86 14.06 -0.89 9.31
C TYR A 86 13.39 -1.86 8.34
N LEU A 87 12.52 -2.70 8.89
CA LEU A 87 11.94 -3.86 8.20
C LEU A 87 10.66 -3.49 7.47
N HIS A 88 10.59 -3.90 6.21
CA HIS A 88 9.43 -3.72 5.35
C HIS A 88 9.06 -5.05 4.69
N THR A 89 7.80 -5.20 4.26
CA THR A 89 7.22 -6.40 3.67
C THR A 89 7.16 -7.60 4.61
N PRO A 90 6.01 -8.30 4.70
CA PRO A 90 5.80 -9.34 5.72
C PRO A 90 6.81 -10.48 5.65
N VAL A 91 7.16 -10.99 4.44
CA VAL A 91 8.06 -12.13 4.30
C VAL A 91 9.47 -11.80 4.79
N ALA A 92 10.05 -10.69 4.33
CA ALA A 92 11.39 -10.27 4.77
C ALA A 92 11.42 -9.96 6.27
N SER A 93 10.37 -9.29 6.78
CA SER A 93 10.27 -8.97 8.21
C SER A 93 10.15 -10.21 9.09
N HIS A 94 9.34 -11.21 8.70
CA HIS A 94 9.19 -12.45 9.47
C HIS A 94 10.51 -13.22 9.52
N LEU A 95 11.14 -13.45 8.36
CA LEU A 95 12.41 -14.17 8.30
C LEU A 95 13.52 -13.43 9.06
N PHE A 96 13.63 -12.12 8.87
CA PHE A 96 14.66 -11.35 9.57
C PHE A 96 14.48 -11.41 11.09
N ARG A 97 13.27 -11.17 11.61
CA ARG A 97 12.99 -11.20 13.05
C ARG A 97 13.16 -12.60 13.66
N LEU A 98 12.80 -13.65 12.90
CA LEU A 98 13.00 -15.03 13.32
C LEU A 98 14.49 -15.35 13.49
N PHE A 99 15.30 -15.05 12.49
CA PHE A 99 16.75 -15.32 12.55
C PHE A 99 17.49 -14.37 13.48
N ALA A 100 16.94 -13.21 13.74
CA ALA A 100 17.47 -12.25 14.70
C ALA A 100 17.11 -12.57 16.16
N ILE A 101 16.40 -13.67 16.43
CA ILE A 101 15.89 -14.00 17.78
C ILE A 101 17.00 -14.10 18.82
N LEU A 102 18.19 -14.57 18.42
CA LEU A 102 19.38 -14.72 19.25
C LEU A 102 20.19 -13.44 19.43
N TYR A 103 19.80 -12.36 18.78
CA TYR A 103 20.55 -11.10 18.77
C TYR A 103 19.77 -9.98 19.49
N ARG A 104 20.50 -9.08 20.15
CA ARG A 104 19.95 -7.82 20.66
C ARG A 104 20.14 -6.75 19.57
N LEU A 105 19.09 -6.45 18.82
CA LEU A 105 19.12 -5.51 17.69
C LEU A 105 18.10 -4.39 17.89
N LYS A 106 18.34 -3.27 17.19
CA LYS A 106 17.41 -2.15 17.10
C LYS A 106 16.50 -2.38 15.88
N ILE A 107 15.27 -2.83 16.11
CA ILE A 107 14.34 -3.21 15.05
C ILE A 107 13.12 -2.28 15.02
N VAL A 108 12.89 -1.64 13.89
CA VAL A 108 11.65 -0.93 13.52
C VAL A 108 10.92 -1.76 12.48
N TYR A 109 9.68 -2.15 12.74
CA TYR A 109 8.86 -2.81 11.75
C TYR A 109 7.79 -1.86 11.19
N PHE A 110 7.94 -1.51 9.91
CA PHE A 110 6.95 -0.76 9.15
C PHE A 110 5.94 -1.71 8.52
N VAL A 111 4.75 -1.74 9.08
CA VAL A 111 3.67 -2.65 8.69
C VAL A 111 2.91 -2.07 7.50
N HIS A 112 3.17 -2.58 6.29
CA HIS A 112 2.41 -2.24 5.08
C HIS A 112 1.05 -2.96 4.99
N GLY A 113 0.62 -3.60 6.04
CA GLY A 113 -0.57 -4.41 6.19
C GLY A 113 -0.24 -5.83 6.62
N PHE A 114 -0.74 -6.25 7.77
CA PHE A 114 -0.59 -7.64 8.23
C PHE A 114 -1.19 -8.64 7.25
N ARG A 115 -0.75 -9.89 7.33
CA ARG A 115 -1.23 -11.00 6.46
C ARG A 115 -2.62 -11.47 6.81
N PHE A 116 -3.22 -10.96 7.86
CA PHE A 116 -4.58 -11.19 8.32
C PHE A 116 -5.38 -9.89 8.31
N THR A 117 -6.69 -10.01 8.23
CA THR A 117 -7.69 -8.95 8.33
C THR A 117 -8.95 -9.55 8.95
N SER A 118 -9.91 -8.73 9.31
CA SER A 118 -11.25 -9.17 9.75
C SER A 118 -11.95 -10.13 8.77
N LYS A 119 -11.59 -10.09 7.48
CA LYS A 119 -12.13 -10.94 6.41
C LYS A 119 -11.21 -12.12 6.01
N THR A 120 -10.16 -12.39 6.75
CA THR A 120 -9.26 -13.53 6.46
C THR A 120 -9.84 -14.81 7.05
N ASN A 121 -9.65 -15.95 6.36
CA ASN A 121 -9.99 -17.27 6.90
C ASN A 121 -9.45 -17.45 8.32
N PHE A 122 -10.26 -18.02 9.21
CA PHE A 122 -10.01 -18.11 10.65
C PHE A 122 -8.65 -18.76 10.99
N LEU A 123 -8.39 -19.97 10.49
CA LEU A 123 -7.14 -20.70 10.76
C LEU A 123 -5.92 -19.93 10.29
N ARG A 124 -5.99 -19.38 9.07
CA ARG A 124 -4.91 -18.56 8.52
C ARG A 124 -4.71 -17.27 9.33
N SER A 125 -5.77 -16.67 9.82
CA SER A 125 -5.71 -15.49 10.68
C SER A 125 -5.00 -15.79 11.98
N ILE A 126 -5.38 -16.88 12.68
CA ILE A 126 -4.74 -17.32 13.92
C ILE A 126 -3.24 -17.57 13.70
N PHE A 127 -2.89 -18.33 12.66
CA PHE A 127 -1.49 -18.63 12.34
C PHE A 127 -0.62 -17.38 12.23
N PHE A 128 -1.05 -16.40 11.42
CA PHE A 128 -0.27 -15.16 11.26
C PHE A 128 -0.31 -14.27 12.51
N LYS A 129 -1.39 -14.29 13.29
CA LYS A 129 -1.46 -13.57 14.57
C LYS A 129 -0.47 -14.14 15.59
N ILE A 130 -0.35 -15.47 15.68
CA ILE A 130 0.62 -16.13 16.58
C ILE A 130 2.04 -15.75 16.16
N ILE A 131 2.36 -15.83 14.85
CA ILE A 131 3.68 -15.43 14.35
C ILE A 131 4.00 -13.98 14.74
N GLU A 132 3.08 -13.04 14.50
CA GLU A 132 3.31 -11.63 14.83
C GLU A 132 3.45 -11.39 16.33
N LYS A 133 2.69 -12.13 17.19
CA LYS A 133 2.84 -12.08 18.65
C LYS A 133 4.23 -12.53 19.08
N ILE A 134 4.71 -13.68 18.60
CA ILE A 134 6.04 -14.20 18.94
C ILE A 134 7.14 -13.23 18.45
N LEU A 135 7.06 -12.80 17.20
CA LEU A 135 8.06 -11.90 16.62
C LEU A 135 8.02 -10.47 17.19
N SER A 136 6.93 -10.09 17.87
CA SER A 136 6.86 -8.82 18.58
C SER A 136 7.89 -8.70 19.70
N LEU A 137 8.30 -9.82 20.31
CA LEU A 137 9.37 -9.88 21.33
C LEU A 137 10.72 -9.34 20.82
N LYS A 138 10.92 -9.33 19.51
CA LYS A 138 12.14 -8.84 18.84
C LYS A 138 11.94 -7.52 18.08
N THR A 139 10.87 -6.82 18.36
CA THR A 139 10.54 -5.55 17.69
C THR A 139 10.57 -4.41 18.70
N ASN A 140 11.36 -3.37 18.46
CA ASN A 140 11.45 -2.22 19.37
C ASN A 140 10.41 -1.14 19.05
N VAL A 141 10.01 -1.01 17.78
CA VAL A 141 9.05 -0.02 17.35
C VAL A 141 8.19 -0.57 16.21
N PHE A 142 6.88 -0.40 16.30
CA PHE A 142 5.96 -0.62 15.19
C PHE A 142 5.53 0.71 14.57
N ILE A 143 5.52 0.76 13.23
CA ILE A 143 4.90 1.83 12.46
C ILE A 143 3.84 1.20 11.58
N THR A 144 2.58 1.54 11.77
CA THR A 144 1.45 1.04 11.01
C THR A 144 0.87 2.12 10.12
N ILE A 145 0.14 1.75 9.07
CA ILE A 145 -0.39 2.69 8.07
C ILE A 145 -1.92 2.73 8.02
N ASN A 146 -2.59 1.93 8.82
CA ASN A 146 -4.05 1.88 8.91
C ASN A 146 -4.50 1.62 10.35
N ASN A 147 -5.78 1.87 10.65
CA ASN A 147 -6.34 1.74 11.99
C ASN A 147 -6.41 0.27 12.44
N GLU A 148 -6.82 -0.67 11.58
CA GLU A 148 -6.96 -2.08 11.94
C GLU A 148 -5.63 -2.67 12.45
N ASP A 149 -4.53 -2.43 11.72
CA ASP A 149 -3.20 -2.88 12.12
C ASP A 149 -2.68 -2.13 13.35
N PHE A 150 -2.99 -0.83 13.50
CA PHE A 150 -2.60 -0.04 14.65
C PHE A 150 -3.26 -0.57 15.94
N TYR A 151 -4.58 -0.77 15.94
CA TYR A 151 -5.30 -1.30 17.09
C TYR A 151 -4.84 -2.71 17.45
N TYR A 152 -4.63 -3.56 16.44
CA TYR A 152 -4.10 -4.91 16.67
C TYR A 152 -2.72 -4.85 17.34
N THR A 153 -1.80 -4.04 16.83
CA THR A 153 -0.44 -3.91 17.36
C THR A 153 -0.44 -3.38 18.78
N LYS A 154 -1.33 -2.44 19.09
CA LYS A 154 -1.40 -1.81 20.42
C LYS A 154 -1.99 -2.74 21.48
N HIS A 155 -2.92 -3.63 21.13
CA HIS A 155 -3.71 -4.37 22.12
C HIS A 155 -3.50 -5.89 22.11
N ASN A 156 -2.89 -6.47 21.06
CA ASN A 156 -2.87 -7.92 20.87
C ASN A 156 -1.48 -8.54 20.80
N LEU A 157 -0.41 -7.77 20.98
CA LEU A 157 0.96 -8.30 21.02
C LEU A 157 1.37 -8.70 22.45
N PHE A 158 2.39 -9.55 22.56
CA PHE A 158 2.90 -9.99 23.87
C PHE A 158 3.64 -8.89 24.64
N THR A 159 4.15 -7.90 23.94
CA THR A 159 4.92 -6.79 24.55
C THR A 159 4.27 -5.46 24.24
N LYS A 160 4.29 -4.55 25.24
CA LYS A 160 3.90 -3.15 25.04
C LYS A 160 5.02 -2.41 24.30
N VAL A 161 5.06 -2.57 22.97
CA VAL A 161 6.05 -1.92 22.11
C VAL A 161 5.52 -0.56 21.64
N PRO A 162 6.36 0.50 21.61
CA PRO A 162 5.99 1.77 21.01
C PRO A 162 5.41 1.58 19.60
N THR A 163 4.15 1.96 19.45
CA THR A 163 3.40 1.80 18.19
C THR A 163 2.93 3.15 17.72
N TYR A 164 3.22 3.45 16.46
CA TYR A 164 2.84 4.70 15.80
C TYR A 164 2.00 4.43 14.58
N LYS A 165 0.93 5.20 14.38
CA LYS A 165 0.18 5.21 13.12
C LYS A 165 0.61 6.40 12.28
N ILE A 166 0.87 6.17 10.99
CA ILE A 166 1.15 7.21 10.00
C ILE A 166 0.27 7.03 8.76
N ASN A 167 0.17 8.05 7.93
CA ASN A 167 -0.68 8.04 6.75
C ASN A 167 0.03 7.44 5.51
N GLY A 168 0.48 6.19 5.64
CA GLY A 168 1.11 5.43 4.55
C GLY A 168 2.52 5.88 4.23
N VAL A 169 2.89 5.73 2.95
CA VAL A 169 4.22 6.10 2.43
C VAL A 169 4.27 7.54 1.89
N GLY A 170 3.13 8.24 1.92
CA GLY A 170 2.98 9.59 1.41
C GLY A 170 2.91 9.69 -0.12
N LEU A 171 2.45 10.83 -0.59
CA LEU A 171 2.35 11.20 -2.00
C LEU A 171 3.26 12.39 -2.30
N ASP A 172 3.77 12.44 -3.54
CA ASP A 172 4.36 13.66 -4.10
C ASP A 172 3.20 14.60 -4.49
N LEU A 173 2.81 15.44 -3.54
CA LEU A 173 1.78 16.46 -3.75
C LEU A 173 2.45 17.72 -4.30
N GLN A 174 1.93 18.27 -5.38
CA GLN A 174 2.35 19.58 -5.88
C GLN A 174 1.90 20.66 -4.90
N LYS A 175 2.77 21.64 -4.58
CA LYS A 175 2.50 22.70 -3.60
C LYS A 175 1.20 23.49 -3.87
N ASN A 176 0.74 23.51 -5.11
CA ASN A 176 -0.44 24.29 -5.54
C ASN A 176 -1.72 23.47 -5.73
N GLN A 177 -1.76 22.18 -5.32
CA GLN A 177 -2.99 21.38 -5.50
C GLN A 177 -4.18 21.85 -4.66
N SER A 178 -3.95 22.59 -3.56
CA SER A 178 -5.02 23.20 -2.77
C SER A 178 -5.79 24.32 -3.48
N ASN A 179 -5.20 24.94 -4.53
CA ASN A 179 -5.78 26.06 -5.26
C ASN A 179 -6.37 25.66 -6.63
N PHE A 180 -6.40 24.37 -6.97
CA PHE A 180 -7.07 23.95 -8.18
C PHE A 180 -8.59 24.04 -7.99
N LEU A 181 -9.16 25.16 -8.43
CA LEU A 181 -10.58 25.21 -8.79
C LEU A 181 -10.80 24.26 -9.96
N PHE A 182 -11.18 23.03 -9.65
CA PHE A 182 -11.55 22.07 -10.71
C PHE A 182 -12.73 22.64 -11.48
N LYS A 183 -12.61 22.68 -12.83
CA LYS A 183 -13.78 22.94 -13.67
C LYS A 183 -14.91 22.01 -13.24
N LYS A 184 -16.07 22.57 -12.92
CA LYS A 184 -17.27 21.80 -12.61
C LYS A 184 -17.50 20.77 -13.73
N LYS A 185 -17.69 19.52 -13.37
CA LYS A 185 -18.04 18.46 -14.34
C LYS A 185 -19.55 18.27 -14.30
N ASN A 186 -20.15 18.29 -15.47
CA ASN A 186 -21.61 18.17 -15.63
C ASN A 186 -22.07 16.75 -15.94
N LYS A 187 -21.14 15.84 -16.25
CA LYS A 187 -21.45 14.46 -16.63
C LYS A 187 -20.35 13.51 -16.14
N ILE A 188 -20.76 12.39 -15.60
CA ILE A 188 -19.88 11.25 -15.37
C ILE A 188 -19.89 10.36 -16.59
N HIS A 189 -18.73 10.08 -17.16
CA HIS A 189 -18.59 9.27 -18.34
C HIS A 189 -17.44 8.26 -18.23
N LYS A 190 -16.31 8.64 -17.61
CA LYS A 190 -15.10 7.84 -17.55
C LYS A 190 -14.82 7.33 -16.12
N ILE A 191 -14.82 6.02 -15.96
CA ILE A 191 -14.58 5.34 -14.71
C ILE A 191 -13.19 4.68 -14.75
N LEU A 192 -12.36 5.00 -13.78
CA LEU A 192 -11.01 4.48 -13.66
C LEU A 192 -10.97 3.26 -12.71
N VAL A 193 -10.17 2.25 -13.07
CA VAL A 193 -9.83 1.12 -12.21
C VAL A 193 -8.31 0.93 -12.25
N ILE A 194 -7.66 0.93 -11.08
CA ILE A 194 -6.21 0.73 -10.97
C ILE A 194 -5.91 -0.46 -10.08
N GLY A 195 -5.18 -1.45 -10.60
CA GLY A 195 -4.74 -2.59 -9.80
C GLY A 195 -4.18 -3.74 -10.62
N ALA A 196 -3.33 -4.56 -10.00
CA ALA A 196 -2.82 -5.76 -10.65
C ALA A 196 -3.96 -6.70 -11.08
N TYR A 197 -3.86 -7.33 -12.23
CA TYR A 197 -4.87 -8.25 -12.77
C TYR A 197 -4.92 -9.56 -11.99
N LYS A 198 -5.49 -9.49 -10.78
CA LYS A 198 -5.64 -10.61 -9.84
C LYS A 198 -7.09 -10.72 -9.34
N LYS A 199 -7.52 -11.94 -9.03
CA LYS A 199 -8.86 -12.20 -8.47
C LYS A 199 -9.16 -11.36 -7.22
N SER A 200 -8.15 -11.11 -6.37
CA SER A 200 -8.29 -10.32 -5.15
C SER A 200 -8.54 -8.82 -5.37
N LYS A 201 -8.40 -8.32 -6.60
CA LYS A 201 -8.66 -6.93 -6.97
C LYS A 201 -10.08 -6.68 -7.52
N GLY A 202 -10.96 -7.70 -7.46
CA GLY A 202 -12.39 -7.55 -7.75
C GLY A 202 -12.76 -7.52 -9.23
N TYR A 203 -11.88 -7.91 -10.16
CA TYR A 203 -12.14 -7.85 -11.61
C TYR A 203 -13.34 -8.70 -12.08
N ILE A 204 -13.69 -9.78 -11.36
CA ILE A 204 -14.90 -10.56 -11.69
C ILE A 204 -16.17 -9.75 -11.38
N ASP A 205 -16.19 -9.08 -10.23
CA ASP A 205 -17.31 -8.21 -9.85
C ASP A 205 -17.38 -6.97 -10.75
N LEU A 206 -16.23 -6.45 -11.16
CA LEU A 206 -16.14 -5.36 -12.13
C LEU A 206 -16.77 -5.71 -13.49
N LEU A 207 -16.54 -6.92 -14.01
CA LEU A 207 -17.17 -7.38 -15.24
C LEU A 207 -18.71 -7.48 -15.12
N LYS A 208 -19.22 -7.88 -13.96
CA LYS A 208 -20.67 -7.87 -13.69
C LYS A 208 -21.24 -6.45 -13.66
N ILE A 209 -20.50 -5.50 -13.04
CA ILE A 209 -20.87 -4.08 -13.04
C ILE A 209 -20.88 -3.52 -14.45
N ALA A 210 -19.85 -3.81 -15.26
CA ALA A 210 -19.78 -3.36 -16.63
C ALA A 210 -20.96 -3.91 -17.48
N ASP A 211 -21.35 -5.15 -17.24
CA ASP A 211 -22.53 -5.76 -17.89
C ASP A 211 -23.83 -5.07 -17.49
N LEU A 212 -24.02 -4.75 -16.20
CA LEU A 212 -25.19 -3.97 -15.73
C LEU A 212 -25.26 -2.56 -16.33
N LEU A 213 -24.10 -1.96 -16.62
CA LEU A 213 -23.98 -0.60 -17.16
C LEU A 213 -23.86 -0.56 -18.68
N LYS A 214 -23.90 -1.69 -19.41
CA LYS A 214 -23.58 -1.74 -20.86
C LYS A 214 -24.51 -0.94 -21.76
N LYS A 215 -25.75 -0.68 -21.33
CA LYS A 215 -26.73 0.16 -22.03
C LYS A 215 -26.64 1.65 -21.67
N ARG A 216 -25.69 2.03 -20.80
CA ARG A 216 -25.48 3.40 -20.34
C ARG A 216 -24.20 3.96 -20.94
N ASP A 217 -24.11 5.27 -21.06
CA ASP A 217 -22.94 5.97 -21.61
C ASP A 217 -21.80 6.10 -20.57
N PHE A 218 -21.28 4.95 -20.09
CA PHE A 218 -20.13 4.88 -19.21
C PHE A 218 -19.00 4.08 -19.84
N LYS A 219 -17.77 4.58 -19.72
CA LYS A 219 -16.54 3.89 -20.16
C LYS A 219 -15.68 3.55 -18.94
N ILE A 220 -15.40 2.26 -18.77
CA ILE A 220 -14.57 1.75 -17.68
C ILE A 220 -13.19 1.40 -18.23
N GLU A 221 -12.14 2.05 -17.73
CA GLU A 221 -10.76 1.79 -18.12
C GLU A 221 -9.95 1.22 -16.98
N CYS A 222 -9.39 0.03 -17.21
CA CYS A 222 -8.62 -0.70 -16.21
C CYS A 222 -7.13 -0.64 -16.53
N TYR A 223 -6.30 -0.21 -15.59
CA TYR A 223 -4.85 -0.17 -15.70
C TYR A 223 -4.19 -1.06 -14.66
N GLY A 224 -3.22 -1.89 -15.07
CA GLY A 224 -2.55 -2.74 -14.11
C GLY A 224 -1.46 -3.64 -14.66
N TYR A 225 -0.73 -4.24 -13.72
CA TYR A 225 0.24 -5.27 -14.02
C TYR A 225 -0.39 -6.65 -14.09
N GLY A 226 0.24 -7.53 -14.83
CA GLY A 226 -0.12 -8.95 -14.90
C GLY A 226 -0.96 -9.29 -16.13
N ASN A 227 -1.40 -10.55 -16.19
CA ASN A 227 -2.11 -11.08 -17.35
C ASN A 227 -3.62 -10.84 -17.21
N HIS A 228 -4.18 -10.04 -18.09
CA HIS A 228 -5.62 -9.74 -18.17
C HIS A 228 -6.39 -10.62 -19.18
N LYS A 229 -5.74 -11.54 -19.91
CA LYS A 229 -6.37 -12.38 -20.94
C LYS A 229 -7.65 -13.06 -20.46
N LYS A 230 -7.64 -13.62 -19.24
CA LYS A 230 -8.83 -14.26 -18.64
C LYS A 230 -10.03 -13.31 -18.53
N PHE A 231 -9.80 -12.06 -18.12
CA PHE A 231 -10.88 -11.07 -18.00
C PHE A 231 -11.35 -10.59 -19.37
N GLN A 232 -10.43 -10.48 -20.32
CA GLN A 232 -10.72 -10.17 -21.71
C GLN A 232 -11.59 -11.24 -22.35
N SER A 233 -11.30 -12.54 -22.14
CA SER A 233 -12.10 -13.64 -22.66
C SER A 233 -13.54 -13.61 -22.10
N ILE A 234 -13.72 -13.33 -20.81
CA ILE A 234 -15.05 -13.20 -20.20
C ILE A 234 -15.80 -11.99 -20.79
N LYS A 235 -15.11 -10.85 -21.00
CA LYS A 235 -15.66 -9.66 -21.64
C LYS A 235 -16.24 -9.99 -23.03
N ILE A 236 -15.44 -10.68 -23.86
CA ILE A 236 -15.83 -11.06 -25.22
C ILE A 236 -17.02 -12.01 -25.19
N LYS A 237 -16.94 -13.10 -24.40
CA LYS A 237 -18.04 -14.08 -24.28
C LYS A 237 -19.38 -13.44 -23.87
N LYS A 238 -19.32 -12.43 -23.00
CA LYS A 238 -20.52 -11.72 -22.51
C LYS A 238 -20.90 -10.49 -23.33
N LYS A 239 -20.21 -10.22 -24.44
CA LYS A 239 -20.45 -9.04 -25.32
C LYS A 239 -20.49 -7.71 -24.53
N ILE A 240 -19.54 -7.54 -23.57
CA ILE A 240 -19.42 -6.32 -22.77
C ILE A 240 -18.48 -5.36 -23.50
N ASN A 241 -18.98 -4.24 -23.99
CA ASN A 241 -18.23 -3.28 -24.85
C ASN A 241 -17.72 -2.04 -24.09
N ASN A 242 -18.29 -1.71 -22.94
CA ASN A 242 -18.01 -0.50 -22.17
C ASN A 242 -16.84 -0.60 -21.20
N ILE A 243 -16.03 -1.68 -21.25
CA ILE A 243 -14.85 -1.88 -20.42
C ILE A 243 -13.62 -2.20 -21.27
N SER A 244 -12.46 -1.65 -20.90
CA SER A 244 -11.17 -1.94 -21.52
C SER A 244 -10.10 -2.30 -20.48
N PHE A 245 -9.20 -3.24 -20.83
CA PHE A 245 -8.09 -3.66 -20.02
C PHE A 245 -6.78 -3.21 -20.66
N LYS A 246 -6.03 -2.38 -19.96
CA LYS A 246 -4.78 -1.76 -20.43
C LYS A 246 -3.61 -2.22 -19.57
N LYS A 247 -2.41 -2.24 -20.12
CA LYS A 247 -1.18 -2.50 -19.36
C LYS A 247 -0.94 -1.39 -18.34
N PHE A 248 -0.02 -1.64 -17.41
CA PHE A 248 0.46 -0.59 -16.51
C PHE A 248 1.05 0.58 -17.32
N ASP A 249 0.67 1.77 -16.94
CA ASP A 249 1.10 3.00 -17.58
C ASP A 249 1.73 3.93 -16.53
N VAL A 250 3.00 4.25 -16.69
CA VAL A 250 3.74 5.15 -15.80
C VAL A 250 3.20 6.59 -15.85
N ASN A 251 2.60 6.98 -16.97
CA ASN A 251 2.05 8.32 -17.19
C ASN A 251 0.60 8.44 -16.73
N LEU A 252 -0.02 7.35 -16.26
CA LEU A 252 -1.41 7.36 -15.81
C LEU A 252 -1.65 8.41 -14.72
N LYS A 253 -0.68 8.62 -13.84
CA LYS A 253 -0.78 9.61 -12.77
C LYS A 253 -1.11 11.02 -13.29
N ALA A 254 -0.54 11.44 -14.41
CA ALA A 254 -0.83 12.74 -15.01
C ALA A 254 -2.24 12.83 -15.62
N ARG A 255 -2.82 11.67 -15.97
CA ARG A 255 -4.12 11.57 -16.65
C ARG A 255 -5.26 11.13 -15.73
N ILE A 256 -5.02 10.90 -14.45
CA ILE A 256 -6.09 10.57 -13.47
C ILE A 256 -7.21 11.63 -13.52
N LYS A 257 -6.85 12.91 -13.66
CA LYS A 257 -7.80 14.04 -13.78
C LYS A 257 -8.80 13.94 -14.94
N ASP A 258 -8.49 13.12 -15.95
CA ASP A 258 -9.35 12.92 -17.13
C ASP A 258 -10.52 11.97 -16.84
N TYR A 259 -10.51 11.32 -15.70
CA TYR A 259 -11.56 10.42 -15.21
C TYR A 259 -12.48 11.15 -14.24
N ASP A 260 -13.61 10.51 -13.94
CA ASP A 260 -14.65 11.09 -13.10
C ASP A 260 -14.71 10.41 -11.73
N ILE A 261 -14.61 9.09 -11.70
CA ILE A 261 -14.72 8.25 -10.50
C ILE A 261 -13.61 7.19 -10.53
N LEU A 262 -13.06 6.86 -9.37
CA LEU A 262 -12.30 5.63 -9.17
C LEU A 262 -13.23 4.53 -8.64
N LEU A 263 -13.24 3.37 -9.29
CA LEU A 263 -13.87 2.17 -8.79
C LEU A 263 -12.81 1.21 -8.23
N HIS A 264 -12.82 0.96 -6.91
CA HIS A 264 -11.78 0.20 -6.21
C HIS A 264 -12.37 -0.98 -5.44
N LEU A 265 -12.55 -2.12 -6.12
CA LEU A 265 -13.22 -3.32 -5.60
C LEU A 265 -12.26 -4.35 -4.97
N SER A 266 -11.08 -3.93 -4.54
CA SER A 266 -10.12 -4.80 -3.86
C SER A 266 -10.73 -5.46 -2.63
N LYS A 267 -10.35 -6.73 -2.40
CA LYS A 267 -10.79 -7.51 -1.23
C LYS A 267 -9.86 -7.36 -0.03
N ARG A 268 -8.64 -6.85 -0.24
CA ARG A 268 -7.64 -6.61 0.81
C ARG A 268 -6.62 -5.57 0.37
N GLU A 269 -6.39 -4.58 1.23
CA GLU A 269 -5.34 -3.56 1.09
C GLU A 269 -4.63 -3.31 2.44
N GLY A 270 -3.48 -2.65 2.40
CA GLY A 270 -2.87 -2.04 3.58
C GLY A 270 -3.34 -0.59 3.73
N LEU A 271 -2.87 0.28 2.82
CA LEU A 271 -3.39 1.61 2.53
C LEU A 271 -3.12 1.87 1.04
N PRO A 272 -4.15 1.85 0.17
CA PRO A 272 -3.94 1.81 -1.27
C PRO A 272 -3.48 3.15 -1.83
N VAL A 273 -2.24 3.18 -2.37
CA VAL A 273 -1.64 4.38 -2.96
C VAL A 273 -2.46 4.89 -4.16
N SER A 274 -2.99 3.99 -4.98
CA SER A 274 -3.85 4.38 -6.11
C SER A 274 -5.12 5.13 -5.69
N VAL A 275 -5.72 4.77 -4.55
CA VAL A 275 -6.86 5.51 -3.98
C VAL A 275 -6.42 6.90 -3.52
N MET A 276 -5.28 6.99 -2.82
CA MET A 276 -4.74 8.28 -2.39
C MET A 276 -4.43 9.20 -3.58
N GLU A 277 -3.82 8.65 -4.65
CA GLU A 277 -3.49 9.42 -5.87
C GLU A 277 -4.75 9.93 -6.59
N CYS A 278 -5.81 9.12 -6.64
CA CYS A 278 -7.08 9.53 -7.24
C CYS A 278 -7.79 10.60 -6.40
N LEU A 279 -7.87 10.42 -5.08
CA LEU A 279 -8.43 11.42 -4.17
C LEU A 279 -7.68 12.75 -4.27
N ALA A 280 -6.34 12.72 -4.34
CA ALA A 280 -5.52 13.92 -4.48
C ALA A 280 -5.78 14.68 -5.79
N GLN A 281 -6.34 14.04 -6.79
CA GLN A 281 -6.74 14.64 -8.06
C GLN A 281 -8.26 14.86 -8.19
N GLY A 282 -8.97 14.79 -7.07
CA GLY A 282 -10.39 15.09 -7.00
C GLY A 282 -11.29 14.02 -7.62
N LEU A 283 -10.87 12.76 -7.66
CA LEU A 283 -11.76 11.66 -8.03
C LEU A 283 -12.44 11.08 -6.79
N PRO A 284 -13.77 11.18 -6.67
CA PRO A 284 -14.51 10.40 -5.70
C PRO A 284 -14.31 8.90 -5.91
N VAL A 285 -14.34 8.14 -4.82
CA VAL A 285 -14.03 6.71 -4.86
C VAL A 285 -15.25 5.89 -4.48
N ILE A 286 -15.62 4.92 -5.30
CA ILE A 286 -16.59 3.87 -4.94
C ILE A 286 -15.80 2.60 -4.63
N CYS A 287 -15.90 2.08 -3.42
CA CYS A 287 -15.06 0.97 -2.99
C CYS A 287 -15.71 0.03 -1.97
N ASN A 288 -15.15 -1.17 -1.83
CA ASN A 288 -15.48 -2.05 -0.73
C ASN A 288 -15.01 -1.47 0.62
N LYS A 289 -15.84 -1.60 1.67
CA LYS A 289 -15.45 -1.26 3.04
C LYS A 289 -14.49 -2.33 3.58
N ILE A 290 -13.20 -2.06 3.44
CA ILE A 290 -12.10 -2.93 3.88
C ILE A 290 -11.01 -2.10 4.56
N ARG A 291 -10.09 -2.77 5.27
CA ARG A 291 -8.88 -2.16 5.81
C ARG A 291 -8.17 -1.31 4.74
N GLY A 292 -7.68 -0.15 5.12
CA GLY A 292 -7.05 0.82 4.24
C GLY A 292 -8.03 1.69 3.46
N ASN A 293 -9.08 1.13 2.87
CA ASN A 293 -10.15 1.95 2.28
C ASN A 293 -10.89 2.74 3.37
N SER A 294 -11.18 2.08 4.51
CA SER A 294 -11.85 2.74 5.66
C SER A 294 -11.00 3.81 6.33
N ASP A 295 -9.69 3.85 6.06
CA ASP A 295 -8.80 4.91 6.54
C ASP A 295 -8.75 6.13 5.60
N LEU A 296 -9.17 5.97 4.34
CA LEU A 296 -9.11 6.99 3.30
C LEU A 296 -10.49 7.55 2.95
N ILE A 297 -11.52 6.71 2.96
CA ILE A 297 -12.86 7.06 2.53
C ILE A 297 -13.76 7.33 3.74
N LYS A 298 -14.46 8.45 3.69
CA LYS A 298 -15.59 8.79 4.52
C LYS A 298 -16.84 8.75 3.66
N ASP A 299 -17.76 7.84 3.99
CA ASP A 299 -18.96 7.58 3.18
C ASP A 299 -19.80 8.84 2.97
N GLY A 300 -20.23 9.09 1.76
CA GLY A 300 -20.96 10.29 1.36
C GLY A 300 -20.13 11.58 1.31
N PHE A 301 -18.89 11.59 1.80
CA PHE A 301 -18.04 12.79 1.86
C PHE A 301 -17.03 12.88 0.71
N ASN A 302 -16.17 11.88 0.52
CA ASN A 302 -15.16 11.82 -0.56
C ASN A 302 -15.26 10.55 -1.41
N GLY A 303 -16.32 9.76 -1.21
CA GLY A 303 -16.61 8.52 -1.90
C GLY A 303 -17.74 7.75 -1.25
N PHE A 304 -17.99 6.54 -1.73
CA PHE A 304 -19.01 5.64 -1.19
C PHE A 304 -18.43 4.26 -0.91
N PHE A 305 -18.89 3.66 0.18
CA PHE A 305 -18.73 2.24 0.40
C PHE A 305 -19.86 1.45 -0.27
N VAL A 306 -19.50 0.26 -0.76
CA VAL A 306 -20.44 -0.71 -1.30
C VAL A 306 -20.25 -2.06 -0.62
N SER A 307 -21.33 -2.77 -0.38
CA SER A 307 -21.34 -4.13 0.18
C SER A 307 -21.39 -5.19 -0.91
N SER A 308 -21.99 -4.85 -2.04
CA SER A 308 -22.13 -5.71 -3.22
C SER A 308 -21.79 -4.97 -4.51
N TYR A 309 -21.37 -5.73 -5.53
CA TYR A 309 -21.22 -5.18 -6.89
C TYR A 309 -22.56 -4.63 -7.44
N LYS A 310 -23.70 -5.13 -6.95
CA LYS A 310 -25.04 -4.67 -7.36
C LYS A 310 -25.34 -3.23 -6.92
N ASP A 311 -24.70 -2.74 -5.86
CA ASP A 311 -24.90 -1.38 -5.34
C ASP A 311 -24.16 -0.31 -6.18
N VAL A 312 -23.12 -0.72 -6.92
CA VAL A 312 -22.24 0.18 -7.64
C VAL A 312 -22.95 0.99 -8.73
N PRO A 313 -23.79 0.39 -9.60
CA PRO A 313 -24.53 1.15 -10.62
C PRO A 313 -25.37 2.27 -10.02
N ASN A 314 -26.07 2.01 -8.92
CA ASN A 314 -26.92 3.01 -8.26
C ASN A 314 -26.08 4.19 -7.71
N LYS A 315 -24.88 3.94 -7.15
CA LYS A 315 -23.98 4.99 -6.68
C LYS A 315 -23.43 5.84 -7.82
N ILE A 316 -23.11 5.21 -8.98
CA ILE A 316 -22.66 5.93 -10.17
C ILE A 316 -23.79 6.80 -10.73
N LEU A 317 -25.00 6.24 -10.87
CA LEU A 317 -26.16 6.96 -11.38
C LEU A 317 -26.54 8.12 -10.46
N TYR A 318 -26.54 7.91 -9.14
CA TYR A 318 -26.77 8.97 -8.16
C TYR A 318 -25.80 10.15 -8.35
N LEU A 319 -24.50 9.90 -8.44
CA LEU A 319 -23.52 10.97 -8.69
C LEU A 319 -23.67 11.60 -10.07
N SER A 320 -24.21 10.88 -11.05
CA SER A 320 -24.44 11.43 -12.40
C SER A 320 -25.62 12.40 -12.43
N LEU A 321 -26.63 12.19 -11.59
CA LEU A 321 -27.81 13.04 -11.45
C LEU A 321 -27.52 14.24 -10.54
N GLU A 322 -26.87 14.00 -9.41
CA GLU A 322 -26.61 14.98 -8.35
C GLU A 322 -25.29 15.73 -8.58
N LYS A 323 -25.25 16.62 -9.56
CA LYS A 323 -24.04 17.34 -9.99
C LYS A 323 -23.37 18.15 -8.89
N GLU A 324 -24.14 18.77 -8.00
CA GLU A 324 -23.61 19.56 -6.90
C GLU A 324 -22.94 18.67 -5.84
N ILE A 325 -23.59 17.55 -5.50
CA ILE A 325 -23.02 16.54 -4.59
C ILE A 325 -21.73 15.98 -5.17
N PHE A 326 -21.73 15.64 -6.47
CA PHE A 326 -20.54 15.15 -7.16
C PHE A 326 -19.37 16.15 -7.07
N ASN A 327 -19.60 17.43 -7.41
CA ASN A 327 -18.55 18.45 -7.38
C ASN A 327 -18.08 18.75 -5.94
N ARG A 328 -18.98 18.76 -4.96
CA ARG A 328 -18.63 18.87 -3.54
C ARG A 328 -17.74 17.67 -3.10
N MET A 329 -18.10 16.45 -3.49
CA MET A 329 -17.32 15.23 -3.17
C MET A 329 -15.94 15.26 -3.80
N ARG A 330 -15.77 15.83 -4.99
CA ARG A 330 -14.47 16.05 -5.64
C ARG A 330 -13.57 16.97 -4.81
N ASN A 331 -14.09 18.10 -4.34
CA ASN A 331 -13.34 19.03 -3.50
C ASN A 331 -12.96 18.36 -2.16
N ASN A 332 -13.88 17.62 -1.57
CA ASN A 332 -13.65 16.88 -0.34
C ASN A 332 -12.56 15.78 -0.51
N ALA A 333 -12.52 15.13 -1.68
CA ALA A 333 -11.50 14.14 -2.00
C ALA A 333 -10.10 14.76 -1.91
N ILE A 334 -9.87 15.92 -2.53
CA ILE A 334 -8.59 16.63 -2.48
C ILE A 334 -8.25 17.01 -1.04
N ASN A 335 -9.16 17.67 -0.35
CA ASN A 335 -8.94 18.16 1.00
C ASN A 335 -8.60 17.04 1.99
N SER A 336 -9.19 15.84 1.79
CA SER A 336 -8.93 14.67 2.63
C SER A 336 -7.48 14.17 2.56
N ILE A 337 -6.77 14.44 1.45
CA ILE A 337 -5.42 13.93 1.20
C ILE A 337 -4.34 15.00 1.35
N THR A 338 -4.56 16.21 0.82
CA THR A 338 -3.50 17.22 0.74
C THR A 338 -2.91 17.60 2.08
N LYS A 339 -3.73 17.68 3.11
CA LYS A 339 -3.31 18.14 4.45
C LYS A 339 -2.34 17.18 5.16
N ASN A 340 -2.47 15.85 4.99
CA ASN A 340 -1.84 14.88 5.88
C ASN A 340 -1.04 13.76 5.19
N PHE A 341 -1.05 13.69 3.84
CA PHE A 341 -0.48 12.57 3.11
C PHE A 341 0.74 12.94 2.25
N SER A 342 1.35 14.13 2.43
CA SER A 342 2.57 14.48 1.71
C SER A 342 3.76 13.62 2.15
N LYS A 343 4.61 13.22 1.20
CA LYS A 343 5.86 12.47 1.49
C LYS A 343 6.76 13.21 2.46
N GLU A 344 6.85 14.52 2.34
CA GLU A 344 7.67 15.35 3.22
C GLU A 344 7.23 15.20 4.68
N LYS A 345 5.92 15.36 4.96
CA LYS A 345 5.34 15.23 6.29
C LYS A 345 5.50 13.82 6.86
N ILE A 346 5.29 12.80 6.03
CA ILE A 346 5.46 11.39 6.43
C ILE A 346 6.93 11.11 6.77
N ASN A 347 7.88 11.53 5.91
CA ASN A 347 9.31 11.32 6.14
C ASN A 347 9.80 12.06 7.41
N GLN A 348 9.31 13.27 7.64
CA GLN A 348 9.59 14.03 8.87
C GLN A 348 9.06 13.28 10.12
N THR A 349 7.86 12.71 10.03
CA THR A 349 7.27 11.93 11.12
C THR A 349 8.10 10.67 11.42
N ILE A 350 8.48 9.91 10.38
CA ILE A 350 9.34 8.73 10.52
C ILE A 350 10.68 9.10 11.17
N TYR A 351 11.33 10.17 10.71
CA TYR A 351 12.56 10.66 11.31
C TYR A 351 12.40 10.96 12.80
N LYS A 352 11.33 11.67 13.19
CA LYS A 352 11.02 11.96 14.61
C LYS A 352 10.83 10.68 15.42
N ILE A 353 10.11 9.69 14.89
CA ILE A 353 9.90 8.38 15.54
C ILE A 353 11.24 7.68 15.77
N ILE A 354 12.06 7.55 14.72
CA ILE A 354 13.37 6.90 14.82
C ILE A 354 14.27 7.63 15.84
N LYS A 355 14.33 8.96 15.76
CA LYS A 355 15.14 9.76 16.67
C LYS A 355 14.71 9.63 18.13
N LYS A 356 13.38 9.66 18.38
CA LYS A 356 12.81 9.52 19.73
C LYS A 356 13.17 8.17 20.37
N ASN A 357 13.10 7.08 19.62
CA ASN A 357 13.23 5.74 20.18
C ASN A 357 14.68 5.21 20.25
N PHE A 358 15.63 5.84 19.50
CA PHE A 358 16.99 5.31 19.42
C PHE A 358 18.11 6.34 19.66
N ARG A 359 17.79 7.61 19.97
CA ARG A 359 18.80 8.64 20.18
C ARG A 359 19.61 8.45 21.46
N ASN A 360 19.02 7.83 22.50
CA ASN A 360 19.62 7.71 23.85
C ASN A 360 20.25 6.32 24.12
N SER A 361 20.44 5.47 23.10
CA SER A 361 21.13 4.21 23.26
C SER A 361 22.61 4.38 22.90
N LYS A 362 23.37 5.05 23.82
CA LYS A 362 24.83 4.92 23.90
C LYS A 362 25.19 3.52 24.39
#